data_cd9ba2e7cec59e86e799b63f0ada9ca2
#
_entry.id   cd9ba2e7cec59e86e799b63f0ada9ca2
#
_cell.length_a   1.000
_cell.length_b   1.000
_cell.length_c   1.000
_cell.angle_alpha   90.00
_cell.angle_beta   90.00
_cell.angle_gamma   90.00
#
_symmetry.space_group_name_H-M   'P 1'
#
loop_
_entity.id
_entity.type
_entity.pdbx_description
1 polymer ?
#
loop_
_entity_poly.entity_id
_entity_poly.type
_entity_poly.pdbx_seq_one_letter_code
_entity_poly.pdbx_strand_id
1 'polypeptide(L)'
;HEEINEALTLEDPFSLVPSKDTDGHGTFLAGLAAGTAFPLQNFTGAAPMADLAIVKLKPAKKYLRDYYLISEDTPAFQENDIMMGIKYLRVIADRFRRPLVTLLGLGTNYGSHTGTSPLSQVTQNYGGFFGIATVIAAGNETGLAHHYAGRFSADTSFEDVELRVGEEEGKRGFILELWSSAADLYTVGFVSPGGERISRIPILSNNETRIPFLLESTVITVSYQLIEAGSGSQLVSMRFERPSPGIWTIRVYNTQFLTGEYHMWLPVQGFISDETVFLKPDPSNTITVPGNSRLPITTGAYNHRNNSIYIHSSRGYTSRDYVKPDLAAPGVEILGPSVRISAAFRPGLSSSVAAGTAPAFSRRTGTSAAAAITAGAVANLLSWGIVMGNYPTMSEASIKSYLIRGAARNPSLTYPNKEFGYGTLDLLQTFLRLRE
;
A
#
# COMPACT_ATOMS: atom_id res chain seq x y z
N HIS A 1 -7.01 -27.55 -5.05
CA HIS A 1 -5.78 -28.07 -5.71
C HIS A 1 -6.11 -29.18 -6.71
N GLU A 2 -7.03 -30.09 -6.36
CA GLU A 2 -7.43 -31.20 -7.23
C GLU A 2 -8.00 -30.67 -8.55
N GLU A 3 -8.97 -29.74 -8.49
CA GLU A 3 -9.54 -29.09 -9.67
C GLU A 3 -8.50 -28.36 -10.52
N ILE A 4 -7.51 -27.70 -9.89
CA ILE A 4 -6.42 -27.02 -10.61
C ILE A 4 -5.54 -28.07 -11.31
N ASN A 5 -5.18 -29.15 -10.63
CA ASN A 5 -4.37 -30.22 -11.21
C ASN A 5 -5.12 -30.89 -12.36
N GLU A 6 -6.42 -31.12 -12.21
CA GLU A 6 -7.30 -31.65 -13.28
C GLU A 6 -7.35 -30.65 -14.46
N ALA A 7 -7.58 -29.35 -14.17
CA ALA A 7 -7.64 -28.32 -15.20
C ALA A 7 -6.37 -28.27 -16.06
N LEU A 8 -5.19 -28.43 -15.43
CA LEU A 8 -3.90 -28.42 -16.13
C LEU A 8 -3.72 -29.58 -17.13
N THR A 9 -4.57 -30.62 -17.07
CA THR A 9 -4.57 -31.72 -18.04
C THR A 9 -5.49 -31.48 -19.23
N LEU A 10 -6.34 -30.43 -19.17
CA LEU A 10 -7.30 -30.10 -20.21
C LEU A 10 -6.66 -29.21 -21.31
N GLU A 11 -7.20 -29.26 -22.51
CA GLU A 11 -6.79 -28.38 -23.62
C GLU A 11 -7.09 -26.91 -23.29
N ASP A 12 -8.21 -26.63 -22.63
CA ASP A 12 -8.51 -25.31 -22.03
C ASP A 12 -8.68 -25.46 -20.51
N PRO A 13 -7.62 -25.19 -19.72
CA PRO A 13 -7.68 -25.25 -18.26
C PRO A 13 -8.71 -24.29 -17.63
N PHE A 14 -9.02 -23.20 -18.31
CA PHE A 14 -9.93 -22.19 -17.80
C PHE A 14 -11.41 -22.54 -17.90
N SER A 15 -11.74 -23.59 -18.65
CA SER A 15 -13.11 -24.15 -18.67
C SER A 15 -13.49 -24.75 -17.32
N LEU A 16 -12.54 -25.33 -16.59
CA LEU A 16 -12.76 -25.92 -15.26
C LEU A 16 -12.40 -24.93 -14.13
N VAL A 17 -11.27 -24.21 -14.27
CA VAL A 17 -10.81 -23.21 -13.28
C VAL A 17 -10.73 -21.83 -13.95
N PRO A 18 -11.80 -21.01 -13.91
CA PRO A 18 -11.87 -19.75 -14.65
C PRO A 18 -11.04 -18.62 -14.03
N SER A 19 -10.18 -18.92 -13.07
CA SER A 19 -9.34 -17.93 -12.37
C SER A 19 -8.15 -17.52 -13.22
N LYS A 20 -8.17 -16.29 -13.76
CA LYS A 20 -7.10 -15.70 -14.58
C LYS A 20 -6.53 -14.45 -13.93
N ASP A 21 -5.24 -14.19 -14.11
CA ASP A 21 -4.67 -12.85 -13.87
C ASP A 21 -4.96 -11.98 -15.10
N THR A 22 -5.87 -11.04 -14.95
CA THR A 22 -6.31 -10.13 -16.03
C THR A 22 -5.58 -8.80 -16.03
N ASP A 23 -4.96 -8.42 -14.93
CA ASP A 23 -4.16 -7.19 -14.76
C ASP A 23 -2.66 -7.43 -15.03
N GLY A 24 -2.16 -8.59 -14.62
CA GLY A 24 -0.76 -8.99 -14.73
C GLY A 24 0.15 -8.46 -13.62
N HIS A 25 -0.39 -7.73 -12.64
CA HIS A 25 0.42 -7.21 -11.54
C HIS A 25 0.96 -8.35 -10.67
N GLY A 26 0.10 -9.29 -10.28
CA GLY A 26 0.50 -10.46 -9.48
C GLY A 26 1.52 -11.35 -10.20
N THR A 27 1.32 -11.62 -11.50
CA THR A 27 2.25 -12.35 -12.34
C THR A 27 3.62 -11.66 -12.42
N PHE A 28 3.62 -10.33 -12.58
CA PHE A 28 4.84 -9.54 -12.61
C PHE A 28 5.61 -9.63 -11.29
N LEU A 29 4.94 -9.48 -10.15
CA LEU A 29 5.56 -9.55 -8.83
C LEU A 29 6.11 -10.95 -8.51
N ALA A 30 5.33 -12.01 -8.81
CA ALA A 30 5.77 -13.38 -8.61
C ALA A 30 7.02 -13.69 -9.44
N GLY A 31 7.06 -13.20 -10.68
CA GLY A 31 8.22 -13.33 -11.54
C GLY A 31 9.45 -12.61 -11.01
N LEU A 32 9.32 -11.37 -10.53
CA LEU A 32 10.45 -10.64 -9.94
C LEU A 32 10.98 -11.32 -8.68
N ALA A 33 10.09 -11.85 -7.85
CA ALA A 33 10.49 -12.54 -6.62
C ALA A 33 11.18 -13.87 -6.89
N ALA A 34 10.59 -14.74 -7.74
CA ALA A 34 11.01 -16.12 -7.88
C ALA A 34 10.90 -16.69 -9.31
N GLY A 35 10.82 -15.84 -10.34
CA GLY A 35 10.75 -16.29 -11.74
C GLY A 35 12.01 -17.04 -12.16
N THR A 36 11.81 -18.14 -12.90
CA THR A 36 12.89 -18.94 -13.50
C THR A 36 13.71 -18.08 -14.47
N ALA A 37 15.00 -18.36 -14.58
CA ALA A 37 15.87 -17.68 -15.51
C ALA A 37 15.38 -17.81 -16.96
N PHE A 38 15.31 -16.68 -17.66
CA PHE A 38 14.94 -16.60 -19.07
C PHE A 38 16.01 -15.84 -19.87
N PRO A 39 17.06 -16.56 -20.33
CA PRO A 39 18.24 -15.94 -20.95
C PRO A 39 17.95 -15.05 -22.16
N LEU A 40 16.94 -15.40 -22.99
CA LEU A 40 16.55 -14.60 -24.16
C LEU A 40 16.12 -13.17 -23.84
N GLN A 41 15.65 -12.91 -22.60
CA GLN A 41 15.28 -11.58 -22.13
C GLN A 41 16.26 -11.03 -21.08
N ASN A 42 17.36 -11.75 -20.84
CA ASN A 42 18.30 -11.43 -19.76
C ASN A 42 17.58 -11.23 -18.41
N PHE A 43 16.64 -12.13 -18.09
CA PHE A 43 15.79 -12.06 -16.92
C PHE A 43 16.01 -13.25 -16.01
N THR A 44 15.99 -12.99 -14.70
CA THR A 44 15.81 -13.97 -13.63
C THR A 44 15.14 -13.30 -12.46
N GLY A 45 14.28 -14.02 -11.74
CA GLY A 45 13.78 -13.59 -10.45
C GLY A 45 14.89 -13.55 -9.39
N ALA A 46 14.65 -12.82 -8.30
CA ALA A 46 15.65 -12.67 -7.24
C ALA A 46 15.94 -13.98 -6.48
N ALA A 47 14.97 -14.92 -6.41
CA ALA A 47 15.09 -16.24 -5.81
C ALA A 47 14.54 -17.34 -6.74
N PRO A 48 15.18 -17.64 -7.89
CA PRO A 48 14.62 -18.48 -8.96
C PRO A 48 14.40 -19.94 -8.55
N MET A 49 14.96 -20.39 -7.43
CA MET A 49 14.80 -21.74 -6.89
C MET A 49 13.76 -21.81 -5.75
N ALA A 50 13.06 -20.71 -5.45
CA ALA A 50 12.00 -20.72 -4.46
C ALA A 50 10.71 -21.30 -5.02
N ASP A 51 9.97 -22.02 -4.18
CA ASP A 51 8.61 -22.43 -4.49
C ASP A 51 7.65 -21.26 -4.37
N LEU A 52 6.64 -21.18 -5.25
CA LEU A 52 5.61 -20.14 -5.25
C LEU A 52 4.29 -20.68 -4.72
N ALA A 53 3.74 -20.03 -3.71
CA ALA A 53 2.36 -20.19 -3.28
C ALA A 53 1.58 -18.89 -3.60
N ILE A 54 0.56 -19.00 -4.45
CA ILE A 54 -0.17 -17.85 -4.98
C ILE A 54 -1.59 -17.81 -4.41
N VAL A 55 -1.98 -16.63 -3.95
CA VAL A 55 -3.37 -16.34 -3.58
C VAL A 55 -3.94 -15.33 -4.57
N LYS A 56 -4.91 -15.77 -5.36
CA LYS A 56 -5.70 -14.88 -6.20
C LYS A 56 -6.81 -14.26 -5.35
N LEU A 57 -6.69 -12.96 -5.09
CA LEU A 57 -7.71 -12.21 -4.39
C LEU A 57 -8.95 -12.01 -5.28
N LYS A 58 -10.12 -12.17 -4.71
CA LYS A 58 -11.37 -11.80 -5.39
C LYS A 58 -11.63 -10.31 -5.24
N PRO A 59 -12.35 -9.69 -6.20
CA PRO A 59 -12.74 -8.28 -6.09
C PRO A 59 -13.56 -8.03 -4.81
N ALA A 60 -13.42 -6.84 -4.26
CA ALA A 60 -14.22 -6.39 -3.13
C ALA A 60 -15.71 -6.44 -3.47
N LYS A 61 -16.53 -6.84 -2.51
CA LYS A 61 -17.99 -6.96 -2.68
C LYS A 61 -18.62 -5.61 -2.97
N LYS A 62 -19.71 -5.62 -3.73
CA LYS A 62 -20.41 -4.42 -4.18
C LYS A 62 -20.74 -3.46 -3.03
N TYR A 63 -21.26 -3.95 -1.91
CA TYR A 63 -21.63 -3.09 -0.77
C TYR A 63 -20.43 -2.32 -0.19
N LEU A 64 -19.22 -2.89 -0.21
CA LEU A 64 -17.99 -2.19 0.20
C LEU A 64 -17.59 -1.13 -0.82
N ARG A 65 -17.67 -1.47 -2.11
CA ARG A 65 -17.39 -0.50 -3.17
C ARG A 65 -18.36 0.69 -3.12
N ASP A 66 -19.66 0.41 -2.89
CA ASP A 66 -20.71 1.43 -2.74
C ASP A 66 -20.45 2.31 -1.50
N TYR A 67 -20.04 1.68 -0.38
CA TYR A 67 -19.70 2.42 0.83
C TYR A 67 -18.50 3.36 0.64
N TYR A 68 -17.40 2.83 0.06
CA TYR A 68 -16.18 3.59 -0.19
C TYR A 68 -16.21 4.41 -1.49
N LEU A 69 -17.32 4.40 -2.22
CA LEU A 69 -17.52 5.13 -3.48
C LEU A 69 -16.51 4.74 -4.58
N ILE A 70 -16.02 3.50 -4.58
CA ILE A 70 -15.03 2.98 -5.52
C ILE A 70 -15.70 2.51 -6.82
N SER A 71 -15.10 2.88 -7.97
CA SER A 71 -15.57 2.44 -9.29
C SER A 71 -15.56 0.92 -9.45
N GLU A 72 -16.55 0.38 -10.20
CA GLU A 72 -16.61 -1.05 -10.48
C GLU A 72 -15.39 -1.54 -11.27
N ASP A 73 -14.85 -0.70 -12.15
CA ASP A 73 -13.69 -1.02 -12.98
C ASP A 73 -12.35 -0.88 -12.23
N THR A 74 -12.33 -0.30 -11.03
CA THR A 74 -11.11 -0.11 -10.24
C THR A 74 -10.77 -1.40 -9.48
N PRO A 75 -9.55 -1.95 -9.60
CA PRO A 75 -9.14 -3.08 -8.78
C PRO A 75 -9.17 -2.73 -7.28
N ALA A 76 -10.04 -3.38 -6.54
CA ALA A 76 -10.18 -3.21 -5.10
C ALA A 76 -10.42 -4.57 -4.42
N PHE A 77 -9.80 -4.76 -3.27
CA PHE A 77 -9.84 -5.99 -2.50
C PHE A 77 -10.24 -5.71 -1.06
N GLN A 78 -10.89 -6.66 -0.40
CA GLN A 78 -11.27 -6.48 1.00
C GLN A 78 -10.21 -7.06 1.95
N GLU A 79 -9.98 -6.38 3.04
CA GLU A 79 -8.95 -6.70 4.03
C GLU A 79 -9.08 -8.13 4.58
N ASN A 80 -10.30 -8.58 4.85
CA ASN A 80 -10.56 -9.93 5.35
C ASN A 80 -10.06 -11.03 4.41
N ASP A 81 -10.20 -10.84 3.09
CA ASP A 81 -9.73 -11.84 2.11
C ASP A 81 -8.20 -11.87 2.06
N ILE A 82 -7.54 -10.71 2.27
CA ILE A 82 -6.08 -10.63 2.36
C ILE A 82 -5.60 -11.37 3.60
N MET A 83 -6.20 -11.12 4.77
CA MET A 83 -5.85 -11.82 6.01
C MET A 83 -6.06 -13.33 5.92
N MET A 84 -7.16 -13.78 5.28
CA MET A 84 -7.41 -15.20 5.02
C MET A 84 -6.40 -15.79 4.03
N GLY A 85 -5.95 -15.01 3.04
CA GLY A 85 -4.87 -15.38 2.13
C GLY A 85 -3.55 -15.60 2.86
N ILE A 86 -3.16 -14.70 3.76
CA ILE A 86 -1.95 -14.85 4.59
C ILE A 86 -2.04 -16.12 5.45
N LYS A 87 -3.19 -16.36 6.10
CA LYS A 87 -3.42 -17.58 6.87
C LYS A 87 -3.28 -18.83 6.01
N TYR A 88 -3.81 -18.82 4.80
CA TYR A 88 -3.69 -19.94 3.85
C TYR A 88 -2.22 -20.20 3.49
N LEU A 89 -1.46 -19.15 3.15
CA LEU A 89 -0.02 -19.28 2.84
C LEU A 89 0.74 -19.90 4.01
N ARG A 90 0.42 -19.50 5.24
CA ARG A 90 1.00 -20.10 6.45
C ARG A 90 0.73 -21.60 6.55
N VAL A 91 -0.53 -22.01 6.35
CA VAL A 91 -0.91 -23.44 6.38
C VAL A 91 -0.15 -24.25 5.32
N ILE A 92 0.04 -23.66 4.13
CA ILE A 92 0.82 -24.32 3.06
C ILE A 92 2.29 -24.45 3.45
N ALA A 93 2.91 -23.40 3.98
CA ALA A 93 4.30 -23.41 4.43
C ALA A 93 4.53 -24.47 5.53
N ASP A 94 3.63 -24.54 6.52
CA ASP A 94 3.68 -25.53 7.59
C ASP A 94 3.54 -26.97 7.05
N ARG A 95 2.63 -27.19 6.09
CA ARG A 95 2.42 -28.48 5.44
C ARG A 95 3.68 -28.97 4.70
N PHE A 96 4.36 -28.05 4.01
CA PHE A 96 5.60 -28.37 3.30
C PHE A 96 6.85 -28.27 4.17
N ARG A 97 6.71 -27.85 5.45
CA ARG A 97 7.83 -27.60 6.37
C ARG A 97 8.90 -26.69 5.75
N ARG A 98 8.45 -25.63 5.10
CA ARG A 98 9.32 -24.64 4.45
C ARG A 98 9.18 -23.27 5.12
N PRO A 99 10.24 -22.47 5.17
CA PRO A 99 10.10 -21.08 5.57
C PRO A 99 9.22 -20.31 4.57
N LEU A 100 8.61 -19.23 5.03
CA LEU A 100 7.64 -18.45 4.24
C LEU A 100 8.06 -16.98 4.14
N VAL A 101 8.04 -16.45 2.93
CA VAL A 101 8.04 -15.02 2.67
C VAL A 101 6.69 -14.63 2.08
N THR A 102 5.93 -13.83 2.80
CA THR A 102 4.68 -13.25 2.29
C THR A 102 4.98 -11.92 1.61
N LEU A 103 4.62 -11.76 0.35
CA LEU A 103 4.75 -10.52 -0.41
C LEU A 103 3.39 -9.84 -0.53
N LEU A 104 3.30 -8.59 -0.07
CA LEU A 104 2.14 -7.74 -0.22
C LEU A 104 2.50 -6.53 -1.09
N GLY A 105 2.09 -6.55 -2.35
CA GLY A 105 2.30 -5.47 -3.32
C GLY A 105 1.10 -4.53 -3.44
N LEU A 106 0.33 -4.35 -2.36
CA LEU A 106 -0.88 -3.54 -2.29
C LEU A 106 -0.95 -2.78 -0.96
N GLY A 107 -1.74 -1.73 -0.91
CA GLY A 107 -1.93 -0.93 0.29
C GLY A 107 -3.12 0.01 0.16
N THR A 108 -3.42 0.75 1.23
CA THR A 108 -4.49 1.74 1.30
C THR A 108 -4.07 2.93 2.15
N ASN A 109 -4.69 4.09 1.90
CA ASN A 109 -4.59 5.26 2.77
C ASN A 109 -5.67 5.27 3.87
N TYR A 110 -6.62 4.34 3.81
CA TYR A 110 -7.61 4.20 4.89
C TYR A 110 -7.00 3.53 6.11
N GLY A 111 -7.43 3.99 7.30
CA GLY A 111 -6.99 3.46 8.57
C GLY A 111 -5.99 4.35 9.31
N SER A 112 -5.65 3.96 10.52
CA SER A 112 -4.98 4.81 11.51
C SER A 112 -3.53 5.20 11.22
N HIS A 113 -2.90 4.73 10.18
CA HIS A 113 -1.46 4.95 9.88
C HIS A 113 -0.48 4.72 11.06
N THR A 114 -0.98 4.13 12.16
CA THR A 114 -0.18 3.80 13.36
C THR A 114 0.35 2.35 13.37
N GLY A 115 0.06 1.59 12.31
CA GLY A 115 0.41 0.18 12.22
C GLY A 115 -0.46 -0.74 13.09
N THR A 116 -1.67 -0.32 13.43
CA THR A 116 -2.61 -1.05 14.31
C THR A 116 -3.87 -1.53 13.61
N SER A 117 -4.00 -1.37 12.29
CA SER A 117 -5.11 -1.96 11.53
C SER A 117 -5.14 -3.49 11.69
N PRO A 118 -6.28 -4.15 11.48
CA PRO A 118 -6.36 -5.62 11.58
C PRO A 118 -5.32 -6.33 10.71
N LEU A 119 -5.14 -5.90 9.46
CA LEU A 119 -4.13 -6.45 8.57
C LEU A 119 -2.70 -6.18 9.07
N SER A 120 -2.44 -4.99 9.60
CA SER A 120 -1.16 -4.66 10.23
C SER A 120 -0.85 -5.58 11.40
N GLN A 121 -1.84 -5.87 12.26
CA GLN A 121 -1.67 -6.79 13.38
C GLN A 121 -1.43 -8.23 12.93
N VAL A 122 -2.16 -8.70 11.91
CA VAL A 122 -1.95 -10.05 11.35
C VAL A 122 -0.52 -10.19 10.82
N THR A 123 -0.03 -9.25 10.04
CA THR A 123 1.33 -9.29 9.51
C THR A 123 2.39 -9.27 10.61
N GLN A 124 2.22 -8.44 11.64
CA GLN A 124 3.12 -8.38 12.79
C GLN A 124 3.12 -9.68 13.61
N ASN A 125 1.94 -10.26 13.86
CA ASN A 125 1.81 -11.49 14.64
C ASN A 125 2.50 -12.67 13.94
N TYR A 126 2.38 -12.79 12.62
CA TYR A 126 3.06 -13.84 11.87
C TYR A 126 4.58 -13.66 11.82
N GLY A 127 5.08 -12.44 11.75
CA GLY A 127 6.51 -12.15 11.81
C GLY A 127 7.20 -12.51 13.12
N GLY A 128 6.43 -12.75 14.19
CA GLY A 128 6.93 -13.28 15.46
C GLY A 128 7.39 -14.74 15.42
N PHE A 129 7.06 -15.51 14.38
CA PHE A 129 7.46 -16.91 14.24
C PHE A 129 8.79 -17.05 13.49
N PHE A 130 9.59 -18.06 13.85
CA PHE A 130 10.81 -18.38 13.10
C PHE A 130 10.50 -18.86 11.69
N GLY A 131 11.34 -18.49 10.75
CA GLY A 131 11.20 -18.88 9.35
C GLY A 131 10.08 -18.16 8.60
N ILE A 132 9.48 -17.12 9.17
CA ILE A 132 8.42 -16.33 8.53
C ILE A 132 8.84 -14.88 8.43
N ALA A 133 8.60 -14.29 7.27
CA ALA A 133 8.78 -12.87 7.04
C ALA A 133 7.70 -12.33 6.10
N THR A 134 7.37 -11.05 6.26
CA THR A 134 6.44 -10.33 5.39
C THR A 134 7.16 -9.15 4.76
N VAL A 135 7.10 -9.02 3.45
CA VAL A 135 7.63 -7.89 2.69
C VAL A 135 6.48 -7.12 2.08
N ILE A 136 6.43 -5.82 2.32
CA ILE A 136 5.32 -4.95 1.96
C ILE A 136 5.83 -3.78 1.12
N ALA A 137 5.11 -3.42 0.07
CA ALA A 137 5.36 -2.21 -0.69
C ALA A 137 5.04 -0.97 0.15
N ALA A 138 5.90 0.05 0.09
CA ALA A 138 5.68 1.29 0.84
C ALA A 138 4.45 2.08 0.37
N GLY A 139 4.04 1.91 -0.88
CA GLY A 139 3.03 2.70 -1.57
C GLY A 139 3.65 3.68 -2.57
N ASN A 140 2.81 4.26 -3.43
CA ASN A 140 3.23 5.19 -4.48
C ASN A 140 2.54 6.56 -4.34
N GLU A 141 2.36 7.04 -3.10
CA GLU A 141 1.49 8.17 -2.79
C GLU A 141 2.23 9.52 -2.66
N THR A 142 3.58 9.51 -2.55
CA THR A 142 4.34 10.77 -2.50
C THR A 142 4.19 11.56 -3.79
N GLY A 143 3.95 12.86 -3.66
CA GLY A 143 3.77 13.76 -4.80
C GLY A 143 2.39 13.74 -5.44
N LEU A 144 1.47 12.89 -4.96
CA LEU A 144 0.07 12.87 -5.40
C LEU A 144 -0.82 13.83 -4.60
N ALA A 145 -0.27 14.47 -3.57
CA ALA A 145 -0.98 15.43 -2.73
C ALA A 145 -2.20 14.85 -1.99
N HIS A 146 -2.14 13.56 -1.62
CA HIS A 146 -3.21 12.86 -0.92
C HIS A 146 -3.09 12.90 0.61
N HIS A 147 -2.05 13.52 1.15
CA HIS A 147 -1.83 13.65 2.58
C HIS A 147 -1.68 15.11 3.00
N TYR A 148 -2.35 15.49 4.08
CA TYR A 148 -2.23 16.78 4.75
C TYR A 148 -1.87 16.57 6.22
N ALA A 149 -0.91 17.35 6.73
CA ALA A 149 -0.56 17.39 8.14
C ALA A 149 -0.87 18.77 8.69
N GLY A 150 -1.77 18.82 9.67
CA GLY A 150 -2.14 20.04 10.39
C GLY A 150 -1.56 20.08 11.79
N ARG A 151 -1.30 21.30 12.27
CA ARG A 151 -0.82 21.52 13.64
C ARG A 151 -1.36 22.80 14.21
N PHE A 152 -2.19 22.70 15.24
CA PHE A 152 -2.70 23.82 16.00
C PHE A 152 -1.62 24.43 16.91
N SER A 153 -1.64 25.75 17.02
CA SER A 153 -1.03 26.46 18.16
C SER A 153 -2.06 26.69 19.25
N ALA A 154 -1.62 26.99 20.48
CA ALA A 154 -2.50 27.22 21.62
C ALA A 154 -3.54 28.33 21.38
N ASP A 155 -3.22 29.32 20.55
CA ASP A 155 -4.05 30.48 20.27
C ASP A 155 -4.99 30.29 19.06
N THR A 156 -4.91 29.15 18.36
CA THR A 156 -5.66 28.90 17.13
C THR A 156 -6.90 28.05 17.43
N SER A 157 -8.09 28.58 17.15
CA SER A 157 -9.37 27.89 17.39
C SER A 157 -9.81 27.02 16.21
N PHE A 158 -9.37 27.33 15.00
CA PHE A 158 -9.65 26.54 13.79
C PHE A 158 -8.52 26.71 12.76
N GLU A 159 -8.45 25.76 11.83
CA GLU A 159 -7.59 25.78 10.67
C GLU A 159 -8.40 25.44 9.41
N ASP A 160 -8.15 26.16 8.31
CA ASP A 160 -8.81 25.94 7.02
C ASP A 160 -7.90 25.09 6.11
N VAL A 161 -8.39 23.91 5.76
CA VAL A 161 -7.73 22.98 4.87
C VAL A 161 -8.40 23.04 3.49
N GLU A 162 -7.64 23.46 2.48
CA GLU A 162 -8.13 23.60 1.11
C GLU A 162 -7.93 22.31 0.33
N LEU A 163 -9.02 21.81 -0.24
CA LEU A 163 -9.09 20.60 -1.05
C LEU A 163 -9.64 20.98 -2.43
N ARG A 164 -8.87 20.74 -3.49
CA ARG A 164 -9.39 20.79 -4.85
C ARG A 164 -10.06 19.46 -5.16
N VAL A 165 -11.28 19.50 -5.64
CA VAL A 165 -12.06 18.35 -6.11
C VAL A 165 -12.16 18.42 -7.64
N GLY A 166 -11.76 17.34 -8.30
CA GLY A 166 -11.82 17.22 -9.77
C GLY A 166 -13.23 16.91 -10.29
N GLU A 167 -13.45 17.10 -11.58
CA GLU A 167 -14.77 16.92 -12.21
C GLU A 167 -15.27 15.46 -12.15
N GLU A 168 -14.38 14.50 -12.25
CA GLU A 168 -14.73 13.06 -12.24
C GLU A 168 -15.37 12.64 -10.92
N GLU A 169 -15.03 13.29 -9.79
CA GLU A 169 -15.58 12.97 -8.48
C GLU A 169 -17.08 13.32 -8.38
N GLY A 170 -17.57 14.26 -9.16
CA GLY A 170 -18.99 14.62 -9.22
C GLY A 170 -19.92 13.48 -9.60
N LYS A 171 -19.40 12.40 -10.17
CA LYS A 171 -20.19 11.21 -10.52
C LYS A 171 -20.43 10.28 -9.34
N ARG A 172 -19.52 10.25 -8.36
CA ARG A 172 -19.54 9.30 -7.22
C ARG A 172 -19.19 9.95 -5.92
N GLY A 173 -17.95 10.43 -5.79
CA GLY A 173 -17.36 10.99 -4.60
C GLY A 173 -16.25 10.12 -4.00
N PHE A 174 -15.91 10.41 -2.76
CA PHE A 174 -14.82 9.76 -2.03
C PHE A 174 -15.05 9.85 -0.52
N ILE A 175 -14.26 9.11 0.26
CA ILE A 175 -14.18 9.27 1.72
C ILE A 175 -12.84 9.90 2.05
N LEU A 176 -12.88 10.95 2.87
CA LEU A 176 -11.72 11.60 3.46
C LEU A 176 -11.68 11.27 4.95
N GLU A 177 -10.53 10.81 5.44
CA GLU A 177 -10.31 10.53 6.85
C GLU A 177 -9.42 11.58 7.50
N LEU A 178 -9.83 12.11 8.67
CA LEU A 178 -9.01 12.89 9.57
C LEU A 178 -8.70 12.04 10.80
N TRP A 179 -7.44 11.93 11.15
CA TRP A 179 -6.95 11.22 12.31
C TRP A 179 -6.20 12.18 13.23
N SER A 180 -6.60 12.20 14.50
CA SER A 180 -5.87 12.94 15.53
C SER A 180 -4.70 12.11 16.08
N SER A 181 -3.74 12.78 16.73
CA SER A 181 -2.95 12.08 17.75
C SER A 181 -3.84 11.72 18.95
N ALA A 182 -3.44 10.68 19.68
CA ALA A 182 -4.20 10.24 20.86
C ALA A 182 -4.46 11.42 21.84
N ALA A 183 -5.66 11.53 22.35
CA ALA A 183 -6.17 12.54 23.29
C ALA A 183 -6.56 13.91 22.68
N ASP A 184 -6.20 14.23 21.45
CA ASP A 184 -6.72 15.42 20.77
C ASP A 184 -8.09 15.13 20.16
N LEU A 185 -9.02 16.08 20.22
CA LEU A 185 -10.35 15.97 19.64
C LEU A 185 -10.63 17.15 18.72
N TYR A 186 -11.05 16.84 17.51
CA TYR A 186 -11.38 17.80 16.46
C TYR A 186 -12.82 17.65 16.00
N THR A 187 -13.37 18.76 15.50
CA THR A 187 -14.66 18.79 14.78
C THR A 187 -14.46 19.52 13.46
N VAL A 188 -15.37 19.31 12.52
CA VAL A 188 -15.23 19.90 11.18
C VAL A 188 -16.44 20.76 10.80
N GLY A 189 -16.22 21.65 9.84
CA GLY A 189 -17.22 22.40 9.09
C GLY A 189 -16.74 22.53 7.66
N PHE A 190 -17.56 23.06 6.76
CA PHE A 190 -17.27 23.11 5.34
C PHE A 190 -17.63 24.44 4.70
N VAL A 191 -16.87 24.81 3.65
CA VAL A 191 -17.27 25.83 2.70
C VAL A 191 -17.16 25.19 1.31
N SER A 192 -18.26 25.20 0.57
CA SER A 192 -18.30 24.66 -0.80
C SER A 192 -17.70 25.60 -1.82
N PRO A 193 -17.39 25.13 -3.05
CA PRO A 193 -16.94 25.99 -4.15
C PRO A 193 -17.94 27.12 -4.50
N GLY A 194 -19.24 26.88 -4.31
CA GLY A 194 -20.30 27.89 -4.49
C GLY A 194 -20.43 28.88 -3.32
N GLY A 195 -19.64 28.71 -2.26
CA GLY A 195 -19.62 29.60 -1.10
C GLY A 195 -20.63 29.28 -0.01
N GLU A 196 -21.38 28.16 -0.15
CA GLU A 196 -22.26 27.69 0.94
C GLU A 196 -21.42 27.25 2.14
N ARG A 197 -21.83 27.70 3.34
CA ARG A 197 -21.09 27.48 4.58
C ARG A 197 -21.86 26.60 5.54
N ILE A 198 -21.25 25.52 5.96
CA ILE A 198 -21.72 24.67 7.04
C ILE A 198 -20.86 24.93 8.26
N SER A 199 -21.49 25.41 9.32
CA SER A 199 -20.85 25.68 10.61
C SER A 199 -20.31 24.39 11.23
N ARG A 200 -19.58 24.55 12.34
CA ARG A 200 -19.04 23.44 13.14
C ARG A 200 -20.10 22.37 13.41
N ILE A 201 -19.81 21.14 12.95
CA ILE A 201 -20.68 19.98 13.14
C ILE A 201 -20.36 19.35 14.50
N PRO A 202 -21.36 19.26 15.42
CA PRO A 202 -21.12 18.72 16.75
C PRO A 202 -20.83 17.21 16.70
N ILE A 203 -20.08 16.73 17.69
CA ILE A 203 -19.87 15.31 17.92
C ILE A 203 -21.17 14.72 18.46
N LEU A 204 -21.79 13.82 17.71
CA LEU A 204 -22.95 13.06 18.13
C LEU A 204 -22.53 11.61 18.39
N SER A 205 -22.82 11.09 19.57
CA SER A 205 -22.53 9.70 19.90
C SER A 205 -23.35 8.75 19.03
N ASN A 206 -22.66 7.88 18.29
CA ASN A 206 -23.23 6.81 17.45
C ASN A 206 -24.13 7.26 16.29
N ASN A 207 -24.10 8.53 15.89
CA ASN A 207 -24.88 9.02 14.75
C ASN A 207 -23.99 9.67 13.70
N GLU A 208 -24.25 9.34 12.45
CA GLU A 208 -23.72 10.06 11.29
C GLU A 208 -24.54 11.33 11.06
N THR A 209 -23.88 12.43 10.78
CA THR A 209 -24.54 13.70 10.41
C THR A 209 -24.51 13.83 8.89
N ARG A 210 -25.67 13.77 8.25
CA ARG A 210 -25.82 13.95 6.81
C ARG A 210 -26.16 15.40 6.49
N ILE A 211 -25.37 16.02 5.63
CA ILE A 211 -25.40 17.44 5.31
C ILE A 211 -25.61 17.60 3.81
N PRO A 212 -26.84 17.91 3.35
CA PRO A 212 -27.07 18.31 1.97
C PRO A 212 -26.67 19.77 1.76
N PHE A 213 -25.94 20.05 0.70
CA PHE A 213 -25.68 21.41 0.23
C PHE A 213 -26.81 21.86 -0.68
N LEU A 214 -27.38 23.02 -0.41
CA LEU A 214 -28.60 23.51 -1.10
C LEU A 214 -28.28 24.09 -2.48
N LEU A 215 -27.10 24.69 -2.64
CA LEU A 215 -26.66 25.29 -3.89
C LEU A 215 -26.01 24.29 -4.85
N GLU A 216 -25.74 23.09 -4.35
CA GLU A 216 -24.99 22.06 -5.05
C GLU A 216 -25.65 20.68 -4.84
N SER A 217 -25.38 19.72 -5.73
CA SER A 217 -25.90 18.37 -5.58
C SER A 217 -25.13 17.50 -4.56
N THR A 218 -24.23 18.12 -3.83
CA THR A 218 -23.31 17.46 -2.90
C THR A 218 -24.01 17.10 -1.59
N VAL A 219 -23.70 15.92 -1.09
CA VAL A 219 -24.05 15.53 0.28
C VAL A 219 -22.77 15.08 0.98
N ILE A 220 -22.50 15.64 2.17
CA ILE A 220 -21.38 15.19 3.00
C ILE A 220 -21.96 14.49 4.24
N THR A 221 -21.54 13.25 4.47
CA THR A 221 -21.85 12.52 5.69
C THR A 221 -20.62 12.52 6.59
N VAL A 222 -20.75 13.03 7.81
CA VAL A 222 -19.67 13.10 8.81
C VAL A 222 -19.97 12.16 9.96
N SER A 223 -19.01 11.32 10.29
CA SER A 223 -19.05 10.47 11.48
C SER A 223 -17.81 10.70 12.35
N TYR A 224 -18.01 10.62 13.66
CA TYR A 224 -16.96 10.79 14.67
C TYR A 224 -16.80 9.49 15.47
N GLN A 225 -15.65 8.88 15.38
CA GLN A 225 -15.23 7.84 16.30
C GLN A 225 -14.18 8.45 17.25
N LEU A 226 -14.57 8.72 18.48
CA LEU A 226 -13.73 9.45 19.45
C LEU A 226 -12.48 8.66 19.84
N ILE A 227 -12.61 7.35 19.92
CA ILE A 227 -11.52 6.43 20.25
C ILE A 227 -11.64 5.25 19.29
N GLU A 228 -10.74 5.18 18.31
CA GLU A 228 -10.60 4.00 17.47
C GLU A 228 -9.85 2.93 18.26
N ALA A 229 -10.41 1.70 18.30
CA ALA A 229 -9.97 0.64 19.21
C ALA A 229 -8.51 0.19 19.00
N GLY A 230 -8.01 0.28 17.76
CA GLY A 230 -6.64 -0.14 17.42
C GLY A 230 -5.60 0.89 17.79
N SER A 231 -5.86 2.16 17.49
CA SER A 231 -4.90 3.27 17.62
C SER A 231 -5.06 4.08 18.90
N GLY A 232 -6.28 4.16 19.43
CA GLY A 232 -6.66 5.09 20.51
C GLY A 232 -6.89 6.53 20.02
N SER A 233 -6.76 6.78 18.73
CA SER A 233 -6.94 8.09 18.10
C SER A 233 -8.40 8.37 17.75
N GLN A 234 -8.76 9.64 17.60
CA GLN A 234 -10.03 10.01 16.98
C GLN A 234 -9.95 9.80 15.47
N LEU A 235 -11.00 9.23 14.90
CA LEU A 235 -11.29 9.24 13.47
C LEU A 235 -12.48 10.15 13.19
N VAL A 236 -12.30 11.10 12.27
CA VAL A 236 -13.40 11.84 11.64
C VAL A 236 -13.48 11.38 10.19
N SER A 237 -14.51 10.62 9.85
CA SER A 237 -14.76 10.17 8.49
C SER A 237 -15.73 11.12 7.81
N MET A 238 -15.36 11.60 6.64
CA MET A 238 -16.11 12.56 5.82
C MET A 238 -16.39 11.94 4.46
N ARG A 239 -17.60 11.48 4.23
CA ARG A 239 -18.02 10.85 2.99
C ARG A 239 -18.68 11.89 2.08
N PHE A 240 -17.98 12.25 1.00
CA PHE A 240 -18.43 13.20 -0.01
C PHE A 240 -19.17 12.44 -1.12
N GLU A 241 -20.47 12.63 -1.23
CA GLU A 241 -21.30 12.07 -2.30
C GLU A 241 -21.53 13.13 -3.37
N ARG A 242 -21.16 12.85 -4.61
CA ARG A 242 -21.30 13.74 -5.78
C ARG A 242 -20.83 15.16 -5.49
N PRO A 243 -19.59 15.34 -5.01
CA PRO A 243 -19.08 16.67 -4.71
C PRO A 243 -18.99 17.51 -5.97
N SER A 244 -19.40 18.77 -5.89
CA SER A 244 -19.17 19.75 -6.95
C SER A 244 -17.68 19.97 -7.15
N PRO A 245 -17.17 20.04 -8.40
CA PRO A 245 -15.78 20.32 -8.66
C PRO A 245 -15.41 21.74 -8.22
N GLY A 246 -14.16 21.91 -7.83
CA GLY A 246 -13.64 23.20 -7.37
C GLY A 246 -12.93 23.09 -6.03
N ILE A 247 -12.75 24.24 -5.38
CA ILE A 247 -12.03 24.32 -4.10
C ILE A 247 -13.02 24.24 -2.95
N TRP A 248 -12.92 23.17 -2.18
CA TRP A 248 -13.59 22.98 -0.91
C TRP A 248 -12.68 23.45 0.23
N THR A 249 -13.25 24.10 1.24
CA THR A 249 -12.55 24.38 2.49
C THR A 249 -13.12 23.48 3.58
N ILE A 250 -12.27 22.66 4.18
CA ILE A 250 -12.59 21.87 5.36
C ILE A 250 -12.05 22.65 6.55
N ARG A 251 -12.94 23.21 7.36
CA ARG A 251 -12.56 23.92 8.58
C ARG A 251 -12.46 22.92 9.71
N VAL A 252 -11.27 22.71 10.22
CA VAL A 252 -10.99 21.86 11.37
C VAL A 252 -10.99 22.74 12.62
N TYR A 253 -11.78 22.38 13.61
CA TYR A 253 -11.87 23.09 14.89
C TYR A 253 -11.20 22.28 16.00
N ASN A 254 -10.39 22.94 16.78
CA ASN A 254 -9.83 22.37 17.99
C ASN A 254 -10.92 22.27 19.07
N THR A 255 -11.18 21.07 19.56
CA THR A 255 -12.17 20.79 20.62
C THR A 255 -11.49 20.44 21.93
N GLN A 256 -10.45 19.62 21.87
CA GLN A 256 -9.57 19.28 22.98
C GLN A 256 -8.14 19.25 22.45
N PHE A 257 -7.28 20.03 23.04
CA PHE A 257 -5.90 20.27 22.60
C PHE A 257 -4.91 19.71 23.62
N LEU A 258 -4.05 18.81 23.16
CA LEU A 258 -2.89 18.33 23.89
C LEU A 258 -1.62 18.49 23.04
N THR A 259 -1.57 17.90 21.85
CA THR A 259 -0.46 18.01 20.91
C THR A 259 -0.78 18.98 19.78
N GLY A 260 -2.04 19.08 19.42
CA GLY A 260 -2.56 19.88 18.32
C GLY A 260 -2.33 19.26 16.94
N GLU A 261 -1.79 18.05 16.87
CA GLU A 261 -1.42 17.40 15.60
C GLU A 261 -2.57 16.55 15.06
N TYR A 262 -2.82 16.68 13.76
CA TYR A 262 -3.74 15.82 13.03
C TYR A 262 -3.27 15.60 11.61
N HIS A 263 -3.74 14.52 11.02
CA HIS A 263 -3.46 14.17 9.65
C HIS A 263 -4.74 13.90 8.88
N MET A 264 -4.74 14.19 7.58
CA MET A 264 -5.85 13.86 6.70
C MET A 264 -5.33 13.10 5.49
N TRP A 265 -6.04 12.03 5.11
CA TRP A 265 -5.71 11.24 3.94
C TRP A 265 -6.90 11.13 3.00
N LEU A 266 -6.65 11.41 1.73
CA LEU A 266 -7.49 11.04 0.61
C LEU A 266 -7.27 9.56 0.24
N PRO A 267 -8.18 8.93 -0.51
CA PRO A 267 -7.98 7.57 -1.03
C PRO A 267 -6.67 7.44 -1.81
N VAL A 268 -6.17 6.21 -1.95
CA VAL A 268 -4.98 5.93 -2.78
C VAL A 268 -5.26 6.21 -4.25
N GLN A 269 -4.19 6.43 -5.00
CA GLN A 269 -4.24 6.56 -6.47
C GLN A 269 -5.08 5.45 -7.11
N GLY A 270 -5.95 5.81 -8.03
CA GLY A 270 -6.90 4.92 -8.72
C GLY A 270 -8.25 4.78 -8.01
N PHE A 271 -8.36 5.12 -6.72
CA PHE A 271 -9.64 5.22 -6.00
C PHE A 271 -10.21 6.64 -6.04
N ILE A 272 -9.39 7.60 -6.37
CA ILE A 272 -9.69 9.02 -6.51
C ILE A 272 -9.05 9.56 -7.79
N SER A 273 -9.60 10.62 -8.35
CA SER A 273 -9.04 11.31 -9.52
C SER A 273 -7.72 12.01 -9.18
N ASP A 274 -6.77 12.01 -10.11
CA ASP A 274 -5.50 12.73 -9.96
C ASP A 274 -5.67 14.26 -9.82
N GLU A 275 -6.86 14.79 -10.11
CA GLU A 275 -7.20 16.20 -9.94
C GLU A 275 -7.68 16.54 -8.53
N THR A 276 -8.07 15.53 -7.73
CA THR A 276 -8.58 15.71 -6.37
C THR A 276 -7.43 15.63 -5.38
N VAL A 277 -7.00 16.79 -4.86
CA VAL A 277 -5.75 16.95 -4.11
C VAL A 277 -5.86 18.01 -3.03
N PHE A 278 -5.09 17.86 -1.95
CA PHE A 278 -4.84 18.96 -1.02
C PHE A 278 -3.99 20.06 -1.68
N LEU A 279 -4.33 21.34 -1.45
CA LEU A 279 -3.55 22.45 -2.00
C LEU A 279 -2.25 22.72 -1.25
N LYS A 280 -2.17 22.26 0.01
CA LYS A 280 -0.96 22.33 0.85
C LYS A 280 -0.62 20.96 1.41
N PRO A 281 -0.23 19.98 0.54
CA PRO A 281 0.04 18.62 0.97
C PRO A 281 1.35 18.51 1.76
N ASP A 282 1.42 17.53 2.65
CA ASP A 282 2.66 17.08 3.26
C ASP A 282 3.18 15.82 2.53
N PRO A 283 4.38 15.84 1.95
CA PRO A 283 4.93 14.68 1.24
C PRO A 283 5.43 13.54 2.15
N SER A 284 5.46 13.76 3.47
CA SER A 284 5.85 12.76 4.47
C SER A 284 4.64 11.97 4.95
N ASN A 285 4.88 10.89 5.71
CA ASN A 285 3.84 10.03 6.29
C ASN A 285 2.84 9.50 5.25
N THR A 286 3.36 9.18 4.06
CA THR A 286 2.58 8.66 2.92
C THR A 286 2.69 7.14 2.77
N ILE A 287 3.35 6.45 3.71
CA ILE A 287 3.42 4.99 3.73
C ILE A 287 2.00 4.40 3.88
N THR A 288 1.60 3.60 2.92
CA THR A 288 0.27 2.98 2.92
C THR A 288 0.15 1.87 3.97
N VAL A 289 -1.06 1.65 4.47
CA VAL A 289 -1.41 0.52 5.32
C VAL A 289 -1.43 -0.76 4.46
N PRO A 290 -0.79 -1.89 4.87
CA PRO A 290 -0.15 -2.16 6.16
C PRO A 290 1.38 -1.90 6.21
N GLY A 291 1.97 -1.22 5.24
CA GLY A 291 3.40 -0.92 5.17
C GLY A 291 3.93 -0.09 6.35
N ASN A 292 3.05 0.60 7.07
CA ASN A 292 3.36 1.34 8.30
C ASN A 292 3.52 0.44 9.55
N SER A 293 3.36 -0.88 9.42
CA SER A 293 3.54 -1.84 10.51
C SER A 293 5.00 -1.93 10.97
N ARG A 294 5.23 -2.06 12.28
CA ARG A 294 6.58 -2.02 12.84
C ARG A 294 7.48 -3.17 12.39
N LEU A 295 6.98 -4.42 12.47
CA LEU A 295 7.79 -5.62 12.27
C LEU A 295 8.01 -5.97 10.79
N PRO A 296 6.99 -6.00 9.90
CA PRO A 296 7.18 -6.30 8.49
C PRO A 296 8.23 -5.44 7.81
N ILE A 297 8.87 -5.99 6.78
CA ILE A 297 9.87 -5.30 5.98
C ILE A 297 9.16 -4.46 4.93
N THR A 298 9.18 -3.15 5.09
CA THR A 298 8.56 -2.21 4.14
C THR A 298 9.61 -1.66 3.19
N THR A 299 9.35 -1.79 1.89
CA THR A 299 10.32 -1.46 0.85
C THR A 299 9.86 -0.26 0.03
N GLY A 300 10.67 0.80 -0.01
CA GLY A 300 10.59 1.92 -0.93
C GLY A 300 11.22 1.59 -2.28
N ALA A 301 11.00 2.44 -3.28
CA ALA A 301 11.52 2.24 -4.63
C ALA A 301 12.56 3.30 -5.02
N TYR A 302 13.66 2.87 -5.64
CA TYR A 302 14.62 3.79 -6.25
C TYR A 302 14.94 3.40 -7.71
N ASN A 303 15.47 4.36 -8.45
CA ASN A 303 15.93 4.14 -9.81
C ASN A 303 17.39 3.64 -9.78
N HIS A 304 17.58 2.36 -10.10
CA HIS A 304 18.88 1.70 -10.08
C HIS A 304 19.88 2.22 -11.12
N ARG A 305 19.44 3.02 -12.10
CA ARG A 305 20.32 3.57 -13.16
C ARG A 305 21.05 4.84 -12.69
N ASN A 306 20.43 5.63 -11.81
CA ASN A 306 20.97 6.90 -11.34
C ASN A 306 20.96 7.06 -9.80
N ASN A 307 20.52 6.02 -9.09
CA ASN A 307 20.39 5.97 -7.63
C ASN A 307 19.47 7.04 -7.02
N SER A 308 18.60 7.67 -7.81
CA SER A 308 17.59 8.59 -7.28
C SER A 308 16.41 7.84 -6.69
N ILE A 309 15.77 8.42 -5.65
CA ILE A 309 14.50 7.89 -5.17
C ILE A 309 13.43 7.98 -6.28
N TYR A 310 12.54 7.01 -6.36
CA TYR A 310 11.35 7.12 -7.19
C TYR A 310 10.43 8.20 -6.62
N ILE A 311 10.05 9.18 -7.46
CA ILE A 311 9.37 10.39 -7.00
C ILE A 311 8.08 10.10 -6.24
N HIS A 312 7.33 9.06 -6.64
CA HIS A 312 6.10 8.62 -5.98
C HIS A 312 6.31 7.59 -4.88
N SER A 313 7.54 7.11 -4.65
CA SER A 313 7.80 6.20 -3.53
C SER A 313 7.32 6.83 -2.23
N SER A 314 6.38 6.19 -1.54
CA SER A 314 5.84 6.68 -0.27
C SER A 314 6.92 6.85 0.77
N ARG A 315 6.83 7.94 1.55
CA ARG A 315 7.83 8.41 2.50
C ARG A 315 7.35 8.31 3.92
N GLY A 316 8.28 8.03 4.82
CA GLY A 316 8.06 8.03 6.26
C GLY A 316 8.16 9.44 6.90
N TYR A 317 8.32 9.56 8.20
CA TYR A 317 8.18 8.42 9.11
C TYR A 317 6.69 8.10 9.32
N THR A 318 6.39 7.00 10.00
CA THR A 318 4.99 6.69 10.35
C THR A 318 4.47 7.66 11.42
N SER A 319 3.15 7.69 11.65
CA SER A 319 2.52 8.49 12.71
C SER A 319 2.99 8.15 14.14
N ARG A 320 3.75 7.07 14.32
CA ARG A 320 4.42 6.69 15.58
C ARG A 320 5.94 6.81 15.50
N ASP A 321 6.47 7.60 14.58
CA ASP A 321 7.90 7.85 14.36
C ASP A 321 8.74 6.58 14.08
N TYR A 322 8.12 5.48 13.65
CA TYR A 322 8.89 4.35 13.15
C TYR A 322 9.55 4.71 11.83
N VAL A 323 10.81 4.32 11.69
CA VAL A 323 11.51 4.45 10.42
C VAL A 323 10.87 3.51 9.40
N LYS A 324 10.22 4.11 8.41
CA LYS A 324 9.67 3.46 7.23
C LYS A 324 9.89 4.39 6.02
N PRO A 325 10.16 3.83 4.82
CA PRO A 325 10.41 2.40 4.56
C PRO A 325 11.62 1.91 5.37
N ASP A 326 11.76 0.58 5.57
CA ASP A 326 12.96 0.03 6.23
C ASP A 326 14.19 0.18 5.32
N LEU A 327 14.01 -0.02 4.01
CA LEU A 327 15.03 0.15 2.98
C LEU A 327 14.37 0.42 1.62
N ALA A 328 15.16 0.82 0.63
CA ALA A 328 14.71 0.95 -0.74
C ALA A 328 15.37 -0.13 -1.64
N ALA A 329 14.64 -0.58 -2.66
CA ALA A 329 15.13 -1.52 -3.66
C ALA A 329 14.82 -1.02 -5.08
N PRO A 330 15.45 -1.57 -6.14
CA PRO A 330 15.14 -1.19 -7.50
C PRO A 330 13.65 -1.31 -7.82
N GLY A 331 13.02 -0.22 -8.27
CA GLY A 331 11.59 -0.19 -8.54
C GLY A 331 11.19 0.63 -9.76
N VAL A 332 12.15 1.16 -10.54
CA VAL A 332 11.88 2.01 -11.72
C VAL A 332 12.28 1.28 -12.98
N GLU A 333 11.34 1.17 -13.95
CA GLU A 333 11.54 0.51 -15.24
C GLU A 333 12.09 -0.93 -15.13
N ILE A 334 11.57 -1.67 -14.16
CA ILE A 334 11.98 -3.05 -13.90
C ILE A 334 11.34 -3.96 -14.93
N LEU A 335 12.15 -4.79 -15.60
CA LEU A 335 11.69 -5.81 -16.52
C LEU A 335 11.18 -7.03 -15.76
N GLY A 336 10.01 -7.52 -16.11
CA GLY A 336 9.43 -8.73 -15.54
C GLY A 336 8.39 -9.38 -16.44
N PRO A 337 7.95 -10.61 -16.12
CA PRO A 337 6.94 -11.31 -16.92
C PRO A 337 5.60 -10.58 -16.89
N SER A 338 4.86 -10.71 -17.97
CA SER A 338 3.56 -10.05 -18.16
C SER A 338 2.55 -11.05 -18.68
N VAL A 339 1.28 -10.85 -18.36
CA VAL A 339 0.18 -11.57 -19.01
C VAL A 339 -0.01 -11.05 -20.43
N ARG A 340 -0.34 -11.94 -21.37
CA ARG A 340 -0.78 -11.53 -22.70
C ARG A 340 -2.19 -10.98 -22.59
N ILE A 341 -2.34 -9.66 -22.70
CA ILE A 341 -3.65 -9.04 -22.84
C ILE A 341 -4.02 -9.18 -24.31
N SER A 342 -5.09 -9.93 -24.63
CA SER A 342 -5.58 -9.99 -26.00
C SER A 342 -5.99 -8.57 -26.45
N ALA A 343 -5.72 -8.22 -27.71
CA ALA A 343 -5.95 -6.90 -28.29
C ALA A 343 -7.41 -6.40 -28.16
N ALA A 344 -8.35 -7.28 -27.86
CA ALA A 344 -9.75 -6.97 -27.61
C ALA A 344 -9.99 -6.14 -26.33
N PHE A 345 -9.03 -6.04 -25.41
CA PHE A 345 -9.20 -5.39 -24.11
C PHE A 345 -8.54 -4.00 -23.99
N ARG A 346 -7.81 -3.51 -25.02
CA ARG A 346 -7.26 -2.14 -25.05
C ARG A 346 -7.45 -1.53 -26.44
N PRO A 347 -8.46 -0.68 -26.66
CA PRO A 347 -8.52 0.13 -27.86
C PRO A 347 -7.35 1.12 -27.86
N GLY A 348 -6.44 1.02 -28.84
CA GLY A 348 -5.38 2.00 -29.08
C GLY A 348 -3.93 1.50 -29.10
N LEU A 349 -3.64 0.23 -28.84
CA LEU A 349 -2.29 -0.33 -29.08
C LEU A 349 -2.25 -1.13 -30.38
N SER A 350 -1.33 -0.75 -31.27
CA SER A 350 -1.10 -1.46 -32.55
C SER A 350 -0.68 -2.91 -32.31
N SER A 351 -1.47 -3.83 -32.88
CA SER A 351 -1.25 -5.27 -32.87
C SER A 351 -0.14 -5.66 -33.85
N SER A 352 1.11 -5.59 -33.42
CA SER A 352 2.23 -6.18 -34.19
C SER A 352 3.02 -7.25 -33.42
N VAL A 353 2.37 -7.98 -32.51
CA VAL A 353 2.95 -9.18 -31.92
C VAL A 353 2.17 -10.38 -32.44
N ALA A 354 2.74 -11.05 -33.44
CA ALA A 354 2.26 -12.32 -33.96
C ALA A 354 2.04 -13.32 -32.80
N ALA A 355 1.03 -14.16 -32.93
CA ALA A 355 0.69 -15.26 -32.01
C ALA A 355 1.87 -16.26 -31.90
N GLY A 356 2.89 -15.89 -31.14
CA GLY A 356 4.04 -16.72 -30.83
C GLY A 356 3.99 -17.24 -29.39
N THR A 357 4.52 -18.42 -29.16
CA THR A 357 4.56 -19.13 -27.86
C THR A 357 5.52 -18.55 -26.83
N ALA A 358 6.21 -17.42 -27.11
CA ALA A 358 7.17 -16.80 -26.19
C ALA A 358 6.47 -16.09 -25.01
N PRO A 359 7.00 -16.17 -23.78
CA PRO A 359 6.49 -15.43 -22.62
C PRO A 359 6.49 -13.92 -22.90
N ALA A 360 5.45 -13.24 -22.44
CA ALA A 360 5.38 -11.78 -22.53
C ALA A 360 6.17 -11.16 -21.38
N PHE A 361 6.91 -10.07 -21.67
CA PHE A 361 7.61 -9.26 -20.69
C PHE A 361 7.19 -7.81 -20.81
N SER A 362 7.18 -7.09 -19.71
CA SER A 362 6.93 -5.65 -19.67
C SER A 362 7.82 -4.96 -18.64
N ARG A 363 7.98 -3.64 -18.79
CA ARG A 363 8.62 -2.83 -17.76
C ARG A 363 7.54 -2.16 -16.92
N ARG A 364 7.70 -2.21 -15.60
CA ARG A 364 6.82 -1.53 -14.67
C ARG A 364 7.62 -0.75 -13.62
N THR A 365 6.99 0.29 -13.08
CA THR A 365 7.57 1.15 -12.04
C THR A 365 6.65 1.17 -10.82
N GLY A 366 7.22 1.05 -9.63
CA GLY A 366 6.50 1.15 -8.37
C GLY A 366 7.19 0.44 -7.22
N THR A 367 6.76 0.74 -6.01
CA THR A 367 7.25 0.10 -4.78
C THR A 367 6.90 -1.36 -4.69
N SER A 368 5.86 -1.82 -5.41
CA SER A 368 5.51 -3.23 -5.54
C SER A 368 6.63 -4.04 -6.19
N ALA A 369 7.27 -3.50 -7.26
CA ALA A 369 8.43 -4.14 -7.90
C ALA A 369 9.62 -4.23 -6.94
N ALA A 370 9.90 -3.16 -6.21
CA ALA A 370 10.95 -3.11 -5.18
C ALA A 370 10.70 -4.14 -4.07
N ALA A 371 9.47 -4.25 -3.59
CA ALA A 371 9.06 -5.22 -2.59
C ALA A 371 9.22 -6.67 -3.10
N ALA A 372 8.89 -6.95 -4.36
CA ALA A 372 9.05 -8.27 -4.95
C ALA A 372 10.53 -8.71 -5.02
N ILE A 373 11.43 -7.81 -5.43
CA ILE A 373 12.88 -8.07 -5.41
C ILE A 373 13.36 -8.30 -3.97
N THR A 374 12.89 -7.50 -3.03
CA THR A 374 13.23 -7.66 -1.61
C THR A 374 12.71 -8.99 -1.05
N ALA A 375 11.51 -9.42 -1.44
CA ALA A 375 10.96 -10.72 -1.02
C ALA A 375 11.83 -11.89 -1.50
N GLY A 376 12.34 -11.83 -2.73
CA GLY A 376 13.30 -12.82 -3.23
C GLY A 376 14.64 -12.78 -2.46
N ALA A 377 15.14 -11.59 -2.10
CA ALA A 377 16.33 -11.45 -1.26
C ALA A 377 16.11 -12.07 0.13
N VAL A 378 14.95 -11.85 0.74
CA VAL A 378 14.55 -12.47 2.02
C VAL A 378 14.44 -13.99 1.89
N ALA A 379 13.90 -14.50 0.78
CA ALA A 379 13.83 -15.94 0.52
C ALA A 379 15.22 -16.58 0.46
N ASN A 380 16.20 -15.92 -0.15
CA ASN A 380 17.59 -16.38 -0.15
C ASN A 380 18.19 -16.42 1.27
N LEU A 381 17.93 -15.42 2.11
CA LEU A 381 18.36 -15.42 3.51
C LEU A 381 17.72 -16.57 4.30
N LEU A 382 16.41 -16.80 4.14
CA LEU A 382 15.72 -17.90 4.78
C LEU A 382 16.19 -19.26 4.27
N SER A 383 16.51 -19.39 2.98
CA SER A 383 17.10 -20.60 2.42
C SER A 383 18.45 -20.90 3.08
N TRP A 384 19.33 -19.92 3.16
CA TRP A 384 20.63 -20.07 3.83
C TRP A 384 20.47 -20.35 5.34
N GLY A 385 19.63 -19.57 6.01
CA GLY A 385 19.47 -19.68 7.49
C GLY A 385 18.74 -20.94 7.92
N ILE A 386 17.52 -21.13 7.44
CA ILE A 386 16.61 -22.19 7.88
C ILE A 386 16.83 -23.49 7.12
N VAL A 387 16.80 -23.44 5.75
CA VAL A 387 16.82 -24.67 4.95
C VAL A 387 18.21 -25.33 5.00
N MET A 388 19.28 -24.54 4.94
CA MET A 388 20.65 -25.05 5.06
C MET A 388 21.13 -25.20 6.52
N GLY A 389 20.31 -24.78 7.52
CA GLY A 389 20.59 -24.97 8.92
C GLY A 389 21.63 -24.04 9.54
N ASN A 390 22.04 -22.95 8.83
CA ASN A 390 23.06 -22.02 9.35
C ASN A 390 22.51 -21.12 10.49
N TYR A 391 21.20 -20.83 10.46
CA TYR A 391 20.51 -20.06 11.50
C TYR A 391 19.04 -20.52 11.64
N PRO A 392 18.79 -21.68 12.30
CA PRO A 392 17.47 -22.30 12.38
C PRO A 392 16.38 -21.46 13.06
N THR A 393 16.76 -20.51 13.89
CA THR A 393 15.85 -19.61 14.63
C THR A 393 15.71 -18.23 13.98
N MET A 394 16.04 -18.11 12.70
CA MET A 394 15.96 -16.85 11.97
C MET A 394 14.50 -16.34 11.96
N SER A 395 14.29 -15.13 12.48
CA SER A 395 13.00 -14.44 12.58
C SER A 395 12.98 -13.24 11.64
N GLU A 396 11.80 -12.67 11.39
CA GLU A 396 11.65 -11.44 10.60
C GLU A 396 12.48 -10.29 11.17
N ALA A 397 12.53 -10.13 12.49
CA ALA A 397 13.34 -9.11 13.15
C ALA A 397 14.85 -9.28 12.88
N SER A 398 15.36 -10.53 12.91
CA SER A 398 16.76 -10.80 12.57
C SER A 398 17.04 -10.57 11.08
N ILE A 399 16.15 -11.00 10.19
CA ILE A 399 16.25 -10.75 8.74
C ILE A 399 16.32 -9.25 8.47
N LYS A 400 15.39 -8.48 9.02
CA LYS A 400 15.37 -7.01 8.89
C LYS A 400 16.68 -6.40 9.38
N SER A 401 17.18 -6.82 10.55
CA SER A 401 18.44 -6.33 11.11
C SER A 401 19.61 -6.59 10.17
N TYR A 402 19.70 -7.78 9.57
CA TYR A 402 20.77 -8.11 8.62
C TYR A 402 20.67 -7.32 7.33
N LEU A 403 19.47 -7.17 6.76
CA LEU A 403 19.26 -6.32 5.58
C LEU A 403 19.66 -4.87 5.83
N ILE A 404 19.31 -4.31 7.01
CA ILE A 404 19.69 -2.96 7.42
C ILE A 404 21.23 -2.80 7.58
N ARG A 405 21.89 -3.80 8.17
CA ARG A 405 23.36 -3.78 8.34
C ARG A 405 24.08 -3.87 6.99
N GLY A 406 23.58 -4.69 6.07
CA GLY A 406 24.11 -4.85 4.73
C GLY A 406 23.73 -3.76 3.75
N ALA A 407 22.75 -2.90 4.08
CA ALA A 407 22.25 -1.89 3.17
C ALA A 407 23.34 -0.92 2.69
N ALA A 408 23.39 -0.66 1.40
CA ALA A 408 24.29 0.33 0.83
C ALA A 408 23.79 1.74 1.13
N ARG A 409 24.71 2.64 1.47
CA ARG A 409 24.42 4.01 1.88
C ARG A 409 25.19 5.01 1.04
N ASN A 410 24.50 6.01 0.51
CA ASN A 410 25.14 7.13 -0.17
C ASN A 410 25.80 8.06 0.88
N PRO A 411 27.11 8.30 0.82
CA PRO A 411 27.81 9.15 1.83
C PRO A 411 27.29 10.59 1.90
N SER A 412 26.62 11.09 0.87
CA SER A 412 26.03 12.43 0.85
C SER A 412 24.65 12.53 1.53
N LEU A 413 24.10 11.43 2.01
CA LEU A 413 22.80 11.39 2.69
C LEU A 413 22.97 10.95 4.14
N THR A 414 22.10 11.48 5.00
CA THR A 414 21.99 11.00 6.39
C THR A 414 21.02 9.83 6.47
N TYR A 415 21.37 8.82 7.28
CA TYR A 415 20.54 7.63 7.51
C TYR A 415 20.28 7.41 9.01
N PRO A 416 19.07 6.89 9.39
CA PRO A 416 17.96 6.64 8.50
C PRO A 416 17.30 7.94 8.00
N ASN A 417 16.60 7.88 6.85
CA ASN A 417 15.81 9.00 6.33
C ASN A 417 14.46 8.56 5.80
N LYS A 418 13.60 9.54 5.52
CA LYS A 418 12.20 9.29 5.12
C LYS A 418 12.02 8.62 3.76
N GLU A 419 13.03 8.67 2.89
CA GLU A 419 12.98 8.19 1.51
C GLU A 419 13.56 6.78 1.36
N PHE A 420 14.78 6.59 1.83
CA PHE A 420 15.54 5.34 1.68
C PHE A 420 15.52 4.46 2.94
N GLY A 421 14.90 4.93 4.04
CA GLY A 421 15.01 4.26 5.32
C GLY A 421 16.47 4.14 5.76
N TYR A 422 16.94 2.92 5.96
CA TYR A 422 18.33 2.64 6.37
C TYR A 422 19.32 2.50 5.20
N GLY A 423 18.88 2.62 3.95
CA GLY A 423 19.70 2.52 2.74
C GLY A 423 19.05 1.70 1.62
N THR A 424 19.83 1.33 0.61
CA THR A 424 19.36 0.50 -0.48
C THR A 424 19.73 -0.96 -0.27
N LEU A 425 18.86 -1.87 -0.74
CA LEU A 425 19.05 -3.32 -0.65
C LEU A 425 20.38 -3.73 -1.29
N ASP A 426 21.25 -4.40 -0.52
CA ASP A 426 22.46 -5.06 -0.97
C ASP A 426 22.56 -6.43 -0.29
N LEU A 427 22.14 -7.45 -1.04
CA LEU A 427 22.12 -8.83 -0.54
C LEU A 427 23.53 -9.40 -0.37
N LEU A 428 24.49 -9.02 -1.23
CA LEU A 428 25.87 -9.48 -1.11
C LEU A 428 26.51 -8.97 0.19
N GLN A 429 26.39 -7.67 0.45
CA GLN A 429 26.89 -7.09 1.72
C GLN A 429 26.16 -7.68 2.92
N THR A 430 24.87 -7.96 2.80
CA THR A 430 24.10 -8.64 3.87
C THR A 430 24.72 -10.00 4.22
N PHE A 431 25.06 -10.85 3.22
CA PHE A 431 25.72 -12.13 3.46
C PHE A 431 27.16 -12.00 3.98
N LEU A 432 27.88 -10.99 3.56
CA LEU A 432 29.25 -10.74 4.09
C LEU A 432 29.20 -10.37 5.58
N ARG A 433 28.21 -9.58 6.00
CA ARG A 433 27.99 -9.21 7.41
C ARG A 433 27.46 -10.32 8.30
N LEU A 434 26.91 -11.40 7.72
CA LEU A 434 26.51 -12.59 8.46
C LEU A 434 27.73 -13.43 8.93
N ARG A 435 28.91 -13.20 8.34
CA ARG A 435 30.15 -13.92 8.68
C ARG A 435 31.00 -13.21 9.74
N GLU A 436 30.69 -11.94 10.01
CA GLU A 436 31.29 -11.13 11.09
C GLU A 436 30.53 -11.35 12.42
#